data_4ee452358d3c8e32f3b769a942b8ba14
#
_entry.id   4ee452358d3c8e32f3b769a942b8ba14
#
_cell.length_a   1.000
_cell.length_b   1.000
_cell.length_c   1.000
_cell.angle_alpha   90.00
_cell.angle_beta   90.00
_cell.angle_gamma   90.00
#
_symmetry.space_group_name_H-M   'P 1'
#
loop_
_entity.id
_entity.type
_entity.pdbx_description
1 polymer ?
#
loop_
_entity_poly.entity_id
_entity_poly.type
_entity_poly.pdbx_seq_one_letter_code
_entity_poly.pdbx_strand_id
1 'polypeptide(L)'
;MTENREHWLNEEKLLEQRQYEAIWPGGQKAVDKLAKKNKRPVRELISEIIDPDTCFFELSLLAGFGMDYPGVKDVPCGGIVTGIGKVHGNWTMIMANDSRVKAGTYFPITLKKHMRAQAIAENCGLNCIYIADSGGVFLPMQADVFPDDQHFGSIFYNMARMASRGLKQITMSTGGNTAGGAYIVFMACESIMIDQSSFSFLGGPPLVKMATGEVISAEDLGGARVHTGISGGADHLCESQAHATATVRDILALTKPQKIHLHQYAPEEPLVPVENIYDHLPISTQQGIDTREILKCLADASCFHEYKKNYAIGKASNVLTGKIRIKGNPVGVVASNQVGIIFHEAAQKVAEWVVRCSHEKTPLLFIQSSPGFMIGSDSEHAGIGKYGADMVKAVACAQVPRIQLVIGPDNGAANYGMCGRAYRPHFLFSTMRARTSVMSGQSAGGVLLSIEDAKRKAMGKPMSSSEREEFKQKMVDRYEGDAHPFFCGSRLLNDRILKFSEIRDWLAMALEVSHLKPVGEPLFGNFKF
;
A
#
# COMPACT_ATOMS: atom_id res chain seq x y z
N MET A 1 -31.11 11.95 2.49
CA MET A 1 -29.87 11.21 2.18
C MET A 1 -30.11 10.51 0.86
N THR A 2 -29.19 10.54 -0.09
CA THR A 2 -29.35 9.82 -1.35
C THR A 2 -29.17 8.32 -1.13
N GLU A 3 -29.75 7.46 -1.99
CA GLU A 3 -29.55 6.00 -1.95
C GLU A 3 -28.07 5.62 -2.05
N ASN A 4 -27.31 6.29 -2.92
CA ASN A 4 -25.87 6.09 -3.06
C ASN A 4 -25.13 6.35 -1.73
N ARG A 5 -25.41 7.47 -1.08
CA ARG A 5 -24.77 7.85 0.19
C ARG A 5 -25.06 6.83 1.29
N GLU A 6 -26.31 6.40 1.42
CA GLU A 6 -26.70 5.40 2.42
C GLU A 6 -25.97 4.06 2.18
N HIS A 7 -25.93 3.60 0.93
CA HIS A 7 -25.21 2.39 0.57
C HIS A 7 -23.74 2.46 0.93
N TRP A 8 -23.03 3.51 0.51
CA TRP A 8 -21.59 3.61 0.77
C TRP A 8 -21.26 3.79 2.25
N LEU A 9 -22.07 4.50 3.01
CA LEU A 9 -21.89 4.59 4.46
C LEU A 9 -22.06 3.24 5.15
N ASN A 10 -22.93 2.35 4.63
CA ASN A 10 -23.07 1.00 5.16
C ASN A 10 -21.87 0.11 4.79
N GLU A 11 -21.36 0.21 3.56
CA GLU A 11 -20.14 -0.46 3.14
C GLU A 11 -18.90 -0.01 3.97
N GLU A 12 -18.83 1.27 4.30
CA GLU A 12 -17.75 1.80 5.14
C GLU A 12 -17.86 1.36 6.61
N LYS A 13 -19.05 1.14 7.15
CA LYS A 13 -19.21 0.50 8.47
C LYS A 13 -18.65 -0.91 8.48
N LEU A 14 -18.85 -1.67 7.39
CA LEU A 14 -18.24 -2.99 7.25
C LEU A 14 -16.71 -2.89 7.18
N LEU A 15 -16.19 -1.89 6.45
CA LEU A 15 -14.74 -1.60 6.42
C LEU A 15 -14.21 -1.28 7.83
N GLU A 16 -14.88 -0.41 8.57
CA GLU A 16 -14.50 -0.05 9.95
C GLU A 16 -14.48 -1.28 10.87
N GLN A 17 -15.47 -2.15 10.76
CA GLN A 17 -15.49 -3.40 11.52
C GLN A 17 -14.26 -4.26 11.21
N ARG A 18 -13.92 -4.44 9.94
CA ARG A 18 -12.75 -5.24 9.53
C ARG A 18 -11.44 -4.59 9.95
N GLN A 19 -11.35 -3.27 9.88
CA GLN A 19 -10.20 -2.53 10.39
C GLN A 19 -10.05 -2.69 11.91
N TYR A 20 -11.13 -2.63 12.66
CA TYR A 20 -11.12 -2.86 14.11
C TYR A 20 -10.64 -4.27 14.46
N GLU A 21 -11.14 -5.31 13.77
CA GLU A 21 -10.69 -6.70 13.94
C GLU A 21 -9.17 -6.82 13.70
N ALA A 22 -8.63 -6.13 12.68
CA ALA A 22 -7.20 -6.14 12.37
C ALA A 22 -6.34 -5.40 13.42
N ILE A 23 -6.87 -4.37 14.07
CA ILE A 23 -6.19 -3.61 15.13
C ILE A 23 -6.14 -4.39 16.45
N TRP A 24 -7.15 -5.23 16.72
CA TRP A 24 -7.31 -5.98 17.97
C TRP A 24 -7.08 -7.50 17.83
N PRO A 25 -5.94 -7.97 17.32
CA PRO A 25 -5.68 -9.40 17.20
C PRO A 25 -5.68 -10.07 18.58
N GLY A 26 -6.53 -11.09 18.74
CA GLY A 26 -6.66 -11.83 19.99
C GLY A 26 -7.34 -11.10 21.14
N GLY A 27 -7.86 -9.87 20.92
CA GLY A 27 -8.64 -9.10 21.86
C GLY A 27 -7.94 -8.80 23.19
N GLN A 28 -8.71 -8.49 24.23
CA GLN A 28 -8.19 -8.15 25.57
C GLN A 28 -7.29 -9.25 26.15
N LYS A 29 -7.61 -10.53 25.92
CA LYS A 29 -6.80 -11.67 26.39
C LYS A 29 -5.35 -11.61 25.88
N ALA A 30 -5.14 -11.16 24.64
CA ALA A 30 -3.80 -11.01 24.08
C ALA A 30 -3.06 -9.82 24.71
N VAL A 31 -3.75 -8.73 25.00
CA VAL A 31 -3.19 -7.57 25.73
C VAL A 31 -2.78 -7.95 27.15
N ASP A 32 -3.63 -8.66 27.89
CA ASP A 32 -3.32 -9.15 29.24
C ASP A 32 -2.09 -10.08 29.27
N LYS A 33 -1.92 -10.87 28.19
CA LYS A 33 -0.75 -11.74 28.03
C LYS A 33 0.54 -10.93 27.79
N LEU A 34 0.47 -9.81 27.09
CA LEU A 34 1.59 -8.87 26.93
C LEU A 34 1.92 -8.21 28.27
N ALA A 35 0.92 -7.70 28.98
CA ALA A 35 1.09 -7.04 30.28
C ALA A 35 1.83 -7.93 31.30
N LYS A 36 1.52 -9.24 31.33
CA LYS A 36 2.25 -10.23 32.17
C LYS A 36 3.73 -10.35 31.84
N LYS A 37 4.17 -9.87 30.68
CA LYS A 37 5.57 -9.82 30.24
C LYS A 37 6.15 -8.40 30.28
N ASN A 38 5.49 -7.46 30.97
CA ASN A 38 5.81 -6.03 30.97
C ASN A 38 5.89 -5.41 29.57
N LYS A 39 5.06 -5.91 28.63
CA LYS A 39 4.95 -5.40 27.27
C LYS A 39 3.60 -4.74 27.05
N ARG A 40 3.57 -3.76 26.13
CA ARG A 40 2.36 -3.06 25.68
C ARG A 40 2.08 -3.37 24.21
N PRO A 41 0.83 -3.20 23.75
CA PRO A 41 0.49 -3.24 22.33
C PRO A 41 1.36 -2.28 21.52
N VAL A 42 1.85 -2.73 20.38
CA VAL A 42 2.83 -1.97 19.57
C VAL A 42 2.28 -0.63 19.07
N ARG A 43 0.96 -0.51 18.86
CA ARG A 43 0.33 0.77 18.47
C ARG A 43 0.39 1.83 19.56
N GLU A 44 0.43 1.43 20.84
CA GLU A 44 0.66 2.37 21.94
C GLU A 44 2.09 2.93 21.90
N LEU A 45 3.08 2.08 21.60
CA LEU A 45 4.46 2.53 21.44
C LEU A 45 4.59 3.48 20.23
N ILE A 46 3.91 3.18 19.13
CA ILE A 46 3.87 4.07 17.97
C ILE A 46 3.28 5.43 18.34
N SER A 47 2.19 5.46 19.10
CA SER A 47 1.55 6.73 19.52
C SER A 47 2.44 7.58 20.43
N GLU A 48 3.36 6.98 21.19
CA GLU A 48 4.35 7.71 21.99
C GLU A 48 5.52 8.24 21.16
N ILE A 49 5.85 7.54 20.06
CA ILE A 49 6.96 7.92 19.17
C ILE A 49 6.58 9.10 18.27
N ILE A 50 5.38 9.07 17.68
CA ILE A 50 4.92 10.13 16.78
C ILE A 50 4.60 11.42 17.56
N ASP A 51 4.60 12.55 16.84
CA ASP A 51 4.29 13.83 17.43
C ASP A 51 2.81 13.89 17.89
N PRO A 52 2.54 14.47 19.05
CA PRO A 52 1.17 14.79 19.43
C PRO A 52 0.46 15.58 18.33
N ASP A 53 -0.83 15.43 18.21
CA ASP A 53 -1.68 16.13 17.22
C ASP A 53 -1.36 15.79 15.74
N THR A 54 -0.57 14.74 15.50
CA THR A 54 -0.34 14.20 14.15
C THR A 54 -1.01 12.84 13.95
N CYS A 55 -1.44 12.57 12.70
CA CYS A 55 -2.03 11.29 12.36
C CYS A 55 -0.94 10.25 12.09
N PHE A 56 -1.17 9.01 12.53
CA PHE A 56 -0.46 7.84 12.02
C PHE A 56 -1.21 7.28 10.82
N PHE A 57 -0.64 7.43 9.62
CA PHE A 57 -1.19 6.91 8.38
C PHE A 57 -0.82 5.42 8.25
N GLU A 58 -1.62 4.55 8.88
CA GLU A 58 -1.37 3.11 8.90
C GLU A 58 -1.68 2.47 7.54
N LEU A 59 -0.67 1.89 6.91
CA LEU A 59 -0.73 1.27 5.59
C LEU A 59 -1.10 -0.21 5.69
N SER A 60 -1.83 -0.71 4.68
CA SER A 60 -2.14 -2.13 4.45
C SER A 60 -2.73 -2.83 5.70
N LEU A 61 -3.66 -2.15 6.38
CA LEU A 61 -4.24 -2.62 7.63
C LEU A 61 -4.93 -3.98 7.50
N LEU A 62 -5.56 -4.27 6.35
CA LEU A 62 -6.24 -5.54 6.09
C LEU A 62 -5.33 -6.65 5.53
N ALA A 63 -4.02 -6.43 5.48
CA ALA A 63 -3.08 -7.47 5.03
C ALA A 63 -3.26 -8.77 5.82
N GLY A 64 -3.31 -9.90 5.11
CA GLY A 64 -3.48 -11.22 5.72
C GLY A 64 -4.91 -11.58 6.10
N PHE A 65 -5.88 -10.65 5.99
CA PHE A 65 -7.28 -10.92 6.30
C PHE A 65 -7.84 -12.04 5.41
N GLY A 66 -8.45 -13.07 6.04
CA GLY A 66 -8.99 -14.22 5.32
C GLY A 66 -7.95 -15.06 4.56
N MET A 67 -6.67 -14.95 4.92
CA MET A 67 -5.60 -15.79 4.37
C MET A 67 -5.19 -16.86 5.37
N ASP A 68 -5.41 -18.12 4.99
CA ASP A 68 -5.03 -19.27 5.80
C ASP A 68 -3.62 -19.76 5.47
N TYR A 69 -2.87 -20.12 6.50
CA TYR A 69 -1.56 -20.75 6.41
C TYR A 69 -1.55 -22.09 7.15
N PRO A 70 -0.61 -23.01 6.92
CA PRO A 70 -0.57 -24.30 7.59
C PRO A 70 -0.66 -24.15 9.11
N GLY A 71 -1.78 -24.62 9.70
CA GLY A 71 -2.04 -24.54 11.14
C GLY A 71 -2.32 -23.14 11.70
N VAL A 72 -2.49 -22.13 10.86
CA VAL A 72 -2.80 -20.76 11.26
C VAL A 72 -3.92 -20.20 10.40
N LYS A 73 -5.07 -19.95 11.02
CA LYS A 73 -6.16 -19.22 10.39
C LYS A 73 -5.97 -17.75 10.64
N ASP A 74 -5.97 -16.99 9.57
CA ASP A 74 -5.88 -15.54 9.56
C ASP A 74 -4.60 -14.97 10.21
N VAL A 75 -4.01 -13.97 9.58
CA VAL A 75 -2.84 -13.24 10.07
C VAL A 75 -3.19 -11.76 10.08
N PRO A 76 -3.90 -11.28 11.13
CA PRO A 76 -4.39 -9.91 11.19
C PRO A 76 -3.28 -8.89 10.96
N CYS A 77 -3.56 -7.89 10.13
CA CYS A 77 -2.60 -6.85 9.76
C CYS A 77 -1.27 -7.38 9.19
N GLY A 78 -1.27 -8.66 8.70
CA GLY A 78 -0.04 -9.33 8.25
C GLY A 78 0.99 -9.56 9.36
N GLY A 79 0.61 -9.50 10.64
CA GLY A 79 1.53 -9.67 11.79
C GLY A 79 2.50 -8.52 12.00
N ILE A 80 2.42 -7.45 11.21
CA ILE A 80 3.28 -6.27 11.30
C ILE A 80 2.48 -4.99 11.02
N VAL A 81 2.62 -4.00 11.89
CA VAL A 81 2.05 -2.66 11.69
C VAL A 81 3.03 -1.85 10.86
N THR A 82 2.56 -1.23 9.78
CA THR A 82 3.36 -0.33 8.95
C THR A 82 2.61 0.95 8.70
N GLY A 83 3.28 2.08 8.72
CA GLY A 83 2.65 3.38 8.49
C GLY A 83 3.62 4.54 8.55
N ILE A 84 3.11 5.73 8.30
CA ILE A 84 3.88 6.97 8.23
C ILE A 84 3.34 7.94 9.28
N GLY A 85 4.23 8.49 10.08
CA GLY A 85 3.91 9.51 11.09
C GLY A 85 5.01 10.56 11.17
N LYS A 86 4.73 11.69 11.79
CA LYS A 86 5.74 12.72 12.06
C LYS A 86 6.42 12.47 13.40
N VAL A 87 7.75 12.61 13.43
CA VAL A 87 8.55 12.60 14.65
C VAL A 87 9.46 13.83 14.60
N HIS A 88 9.31 14.74 15.55
CA HIS A 88 9.92 16.07 15.52
C HIS A 88 9.73 16.79 14.18
N GLY A 89 8.49 16.75 13.66
CA GLY A 89 8.11 17.37 12.39
C GLY A 89 8.57 16.62 11.14
N ASN A 90 9.42 15.60 11.24
CA ASN A 90 9.94 14.83 10.11
C ASN A 90 9.06 13.60 9.84
N TRP A 91 8.62 13.43 8.60
CA TRP A 91 7.93 12.23 8.16
C TRP A 91 8.83 10.99 8.28
N THR A 92 8.33 9.95 8.91
CA THR A 92 9.10 8.75 9.23
C THR A 92 8.25 7.50 8.94
N MET A 93 8.84 6.49 8.32
CA MET A 93 8.23 5.18 8.14
C MET A 93 8.42 4.35 9.40
N ILE A 94 7.35 3.78 9.94
CA ILE A 94 7.37 2.90 11.09
C ILE A 94 6.93 1.50 10.66
N MET A 95 7.73 0.50 11.03
CA MET A 95 7.50 -0.92 10.78
C MET A 95 7.63 -1.66 12.12
N ALA A 96 6.54 -2.24 12.61
CA ALA A 96 6.50 -2.73 13.99
C ALA A 96 5.87 -4.13 14.06
N ASN A 97 6.61 -5.13 14.50
CA ASN A 97 6.09 -6.48 14.72
C ASN A 97 4.99 -6.47 15.79
N ASP A 98 3.84 -7.06 15.49
CA ASP A 98 2.81 -7.28 16.49
C ASP A 98 2.95 -8.68 17.09
N SER A 99 3.60 -8.77 18.24
CA SER A 99 3.85 -10.06 18.89
C SER A 99 2.58 -10.76 19.39
N ARG A 100 1.40 -10.09 19.36
CA ARG A 100 0.11 -10.74 19.57
C ARG A 100 -0.24 -11.72 18.45
N VAL A 101 0.31 -11.50 17.25
CA VAL A 101 0.13 -12.36 16.07
C VAL A 101 1.32 -13.33 16.00
N LYS A 102 1.12 -14.55 16.49
CA LYS A 102 2.13 -15.64 16.44
C LYS A 102 3.54 -15.21 16.85
N ALA A 103 3.66 -14.44 17.94
CA ALA A 103 4.93 -13.93 18.47
C ALA A 103 5.77 -13.18 17.41
N GLY A 104 5.14 -12.41 16.52
CA GLY A 104 5.83 -11.62 15.50
C GLY A 104 6.46 -12.45 14.38
N THR A 105 6.01 -13.69 14.17
CA THR A 105 6.49 -14.56 13.07
C THR A 105 6.24 -13.95 11.71
N TYR A 106 7.21 -14.07 10.82
CA TYR A 106 7.12 -13.60 9.44
C TYR A 106 6.49 -14.65 8.52
N PHE A 107 5.26 -14.41 8.10
CA PHE A 107 4.55 -15.13 7.03
C PHE A 107 4.90 -14.52 5.65
N PRO A 108 4.57 -15.16 4.53
CA PRO A 108 4.75 -14.57 3.20
C PRO A 108 4.11 -13.18 3.08
N ILE A 109 2.90 -12.99 3.64
CA ILE A 109 2.22 -11.69 3.65
C ILE A 109 2.93 -10.65 4.53
N THR A 110 3.54 -11.07 5.64
CA THR A 110 4.33 -10.19 6.52
C THR A 110 5.54 -9.63 5.77
N LEU A 111 6.26 -10.48 5.03
CA LEU A 111 7.39 -10.08 4.19
C LEU A 111 6.97 -9.09 3.12
N LYS A 112 5.91 -9.42 2.37
CA LYS A 112 5.37 -8.54 1.33
C LYS A 112 5.01 -7.16 1.87
N LYS A 113 4.41 -7.10 3.07
CA LYS A 113 4.04 -5.85 3.73
C LYS A 113 5.26 -5.07 4.20
N HIS A 114 6.23 -5.72 4.83
CA HIS A 114 7.48 -5.09 5.28
C HIS A 114 8.25 -4.49 4.09
N MET A 115 8.47 -5.28 3.04
CA MET A 115 9.17 -4.81 1.83
C MET A 115 8.42 -3.68 1.12
N ARG A 116 7.07 -3.71 1.11
CA ARG A 116 6.30 -2.58 0.56
C ARG A 116 6.51 -1.30 1.35
N ALA A 117 6.55 -1.37 2.68
CA ALA A 117 6.86 -0.22 3.53
C ALA A 117 8.28 0.32 3.25
N GLN A 118 9.27 -0.57 3.16
CA GLN A 118 10.63 -0.17 2.77
C GLN A 118 10.68 0.47 1.37
N ALA A 119 9.96 -0.08 0.39
CA ALA A 119 9.90 0.49 -0.95
C ALA A 119 9.28 1.91 -0.96
N ILE A 120 8.24 2.16 -0.16
CA ILE A 120 7.68 3.50 0.03
C ILE A 120 8.73 4.41 0.69
N ALA A 121 9.38 3.95 1.76
CA ALA A 121 10.41 4.73 2.46
C ALA A 121 11.57 5.10 1.53
N GLU A 122 12.08 4.16 0.74
CA GLU A 122 13.16 4.41 -0.23
C GLU A 122 12.74 5.38 -1.34
N ASN A 123 11.54 5.20 -1.89
CA ASN A 123 11.03 6.06 -2.96
C ASN A 123 10.79 7.49 -2.49
N CYS A 124 10.32 7.66 -1.27
CA CYS A 124 9.99 8.96 -0.68
C CYS A 124 11.16 9.60 0.10
N GLY A 125 12.22 8.86 0.42
CA GLY A 125 13.34 9.38 1.21
C GLY A 125 13.04 9.48 2.71
N LEU A 126 12.31 8.50 3.27
CA LEU A 126 11.94 8.45 4.69
C LEU A 126 13.00 7.74 5.52
N ASN A 127 13.29 8.26 6.72
CA ASN A 127 13.91 7.48 7.77
C ASN A 127 12.98 6.36 8.23
N CYS A 128 13.54 5.27 8.75
CA CYS A 128 12.79 4.09 9.17
C CYS A 128 12.98 3.81 10.65
N ILE A 129 11.88 3.51 11.34
CA ILE A 129 11.87 2.95 12.68
C ILE A 129 11.34 1.52 12.60
N TYR A 130 12.11 0.58 13.15
CA TYR A 130 11.72 -0.82 13.30
C TYR A 130 11.47 -1.09 14.78
N ILE A 131 10.24 -1.47 15.15
CA ILE A 131 9.95 -2.00 16.49
C ILE A 131 9.99 -3.52 16.37
N ALA A 132 11.10 -4.11 16.84
CA ALA A 132 11.41 -5.50 16.61
C ALA A 132 11.03 -6.39 17.81
N ASP A 133 10.19 -7.39 17.55
CA ASP A 133 9.82 -8.47 18.47
C ASP A 133 9.36 -9.67 17.65
N SER A 134 10.31 -10.50 17.17
CA SER A 134 10.05 -11.51 16.15
C SER A 134 10.72 -12.85 16.42
N GLY A 135 9.93 -13.91 16.39
CA GLY A 135 10.41 -15.29 16.42
C GLY A 135 11.06 -15.79 15.11
N GLY A 136 11.26 -14.93 14.11
CA GLY A 136 11.83 -15.30 12.81
C GLY A 136 10.78 -15.68 11.77
N VAL A 137 11.17 -16.48 10.77
CA VAL A 137 10.31 -16.87 9.64
C VAL A 137 9.37 -18.02 10.00
N PHE A 138 8.23 -18.10 9.30
CA PHE A 138 7.29 -19.20 9.43
C PHE A 138 7.83 -20.48 8.77
N LEU A 139 8.49 -21.33 9.57
CA LEU A 139 9.22 -22.51 9.10
C LEU A 139 8.42 -23.48 8.22
N PRO A 140 7.12 -23.74 8.45
CA PRO A 140 6.35 -24.62 7.56
C PRO A 140 6.29 -24.16 6.11
N MET A 141 6.61 -22.89 5.83
CA MET A 141 6.64 -22.30 4.48
C MET A 141 8.01 -21.70 4.14
N GLN A 142 9.08 -22.36 4.57
CA GLN A 142 10.45 -21.83 4.38
C GLN A 142 10.77 -21.48 2.92
N ALA A 143 10.26 -22.24 1.97
CA ALA A 143 10.47 -22.00 0.54
C ALA A 143 9.83 -20.68 0.04
N ASP A 144 8.74 -20.25 0.70
CA ASP A 144 7.99 -19.04 0.35
C ASP A 144 8.41 -17.80 1.16
N VAL A 145 9.41 -17.94 2.07
CA VAL A 145 9.83 -16.84 2.94
C VAL A 145 11.35 -16.62 2.96
N PHE A 146 12.17 -17.53 2.45
CA PHE A 146 13.62 -17.47 2.64
C PHE A 146 14.44 -17.26 1.35
N PRO A 147 14.33 -18.10 0.26
CA PRO A 147 15.40 -18.21 -0.72
C PRO A 147 15.34 -17.20 -1.89
N ASP A 148 14.26 -16.44 -2.06
CA ASP A 148 14.03 -15.62 -3.26
C ASP A 148 14.29 -14.12 -3.00
N ASP A 149 14.31 -13.31 -4.07
CA ASP A 149 14.57 -11.88 -4.04
C ASP A 149 13.46 -11.07 -3.35
N GLN A 150 12.25 -11.60 -3.26
CA GLN A 150 11.11 -11.01 -2.55
C GLN A 150 10.89 -11.64 -1.16
N HIS A 151 11.92 -12.28 -0.60
CA HIS A 151 11.88 -12.97 0.67
C HIS A 151 12.67 -12.24 1.76
N PHE A 152 12.89 -12.91 2.88
CA PHE A 152 13.37 -12.29 4.13
C PHE A 152 14.72 -11.57 3.96
N GLY A 153 15.63 -12.11 3.15
CA GLY A 153 16.93 -11.49 2.87
C GLY A 153 16.86 -10.10 2.25
N SER A 154 15.80 -9.82 1.47
CA SER A 154 15.60 -8.51 0.86
C SER A 154 15.35 -7.39 1.88
N ILE A 155 14.83 -7.70 3.07
CA ILE A 155 14.67 -6.72 4.15
C ILE A 155 16.04 -6.15 4.53
N PHE A 156 17.04 -6.99 4.70
CA PHE A 156 18.40 -6.59 5.09
C PHE A 156 19.12 -5.87 3.98
N TYR A 157 18.99 -6.38 2.75
CA TYR A 157 19.51 -5.72 1.55
C TYR A 157 18.97 -4.29 1.45
N ASN A 158 17.67 -4.10 1.64
CA ASN A 158 17.04 -2.77 1.60
C ASN A 158 17.52 -1.87 2.74
N MET A 159 17.63 -2.40 3.98
CA MET A 159 18.17 -1.63 5.12
C MET A 159 19.56 -1.09 4.82
N ALA A 160 20.47 -1.96 4.36
CA ALA A 160 21.84 -1.56 4.01
C ALA A 160 21.87 -0.49 2.91
N ARG A 161 21.07 -0.66 1.86
CA ARG A 161 21.00 0.30 0.74
C ARG A 161 20.37 1.63 1.13
N MET A 162 19.33 1.63 1.94
CA MET A 162 18.73 2.87 2.45
C MET A 162 19.70 3.60 3.37
N ALA A 163 20.40 2.89 4.27
CA ALA A 163 21.43 3.47 5.12
C ALA A 163 22.58 4.09 4.30
N SER A 164 23.06 3.41 3.24
CA SER A 164 24.13 3.94 2.36
C SER A 164 23.73 5.22 1.61
N ARG A 165 22.43 5.48 1.51
CA ARG A 165 21.87 6.71 0.91
C ARG A 165 21.53 7.79 1.94
N GLY A 166 21.91 7.59 3.20
CA GLY A 166 21.70 8.56 4.29
C GLY A 166 20.32 8.49 4.93
N LEU A 167 19.51 7.47 4.64
CA LEU A 167 18.23 7.25 5.32
C LEU A 167 18.49 6.47 6.62
N LYS A 168 18.25 7.09 7.77
CA LYS A 168 18.47 6.45 9.07
C LYS A 168 17.56 5.22 9.20
N GLN A 169 18.16 4.15 9.71
CA GLN A 169 17.50 2.91 10.08
C GLN A 169 17.65 2.75 11.59
N ILE A 170 16.58 2.95 12.35
CA ILE A 170 16.58 2.90 13.82
C ILE A 170 15.79 1.68 14.25
N THR A 171 16.36 0.85 15.11
CA THR A 171 15.65 -0.32 15.65
C THR A 171 15.47 -0.21 17.14
N MET A 172 14.24 -0.34 17.61
CA MET A 172 13.87 -0.51 19.00
C MET A 172 13.44 -1.97 19.22
N SER A 173 14.29 -2.75 19.87
CA SER A 173 13.99 -4.13 20.25
C SER A 173 13.13 -4.16 21.50
N THR A 174 11.91 -4.71 21.41
CA THR A 174 10.96 -4.81 22.53
C THR A 174 10.75 -6.23 23.01
N GLY A 175 11.48 -7.19 22.44
CA GLY A 175 11.35 -8.60 22.77
C GLY A 175 12.46 -9.45 22.20
N GLY A 176 12.15 -10.72 21.99
CA GLY A 176 13.11 -11.67 21.42
C GLY A 176 13.22 -11.51 19.91
N ASN A 177 14.46 -11.47 19.41
CA ASN A 177 14.76 -11.45 17.99
C ASN A 177 15.72 -12.58 17.66
N THR A 178 15.25 -13.58 16.91
CA THR A 178 16.01 -14.80 16.64
C THR A 178 16.33 -14.92 15.15
N ALA A 179 17.49 -15.43 14.83
CA ALA A 179 17.98 -15.68 13.48
C ALA A 179 17.92 -14.41 12.60
N GLY A 180 17.17 -14.43 11.52
CA GLY A 180 16.98 -13.25 10.66
C GLY A 180 16.40 -12.04 11.40
N GLY A 181 15.53 -12.24 12.40
CA GLY A 181 15.00 -11.14 13.22
C GLY A 181 16.09 -10.37 13.98
N ALA A 182 17.18 -11.03 14.36
CA ALA A 182 18.32 -10.40 15.02
C ALA A 182 19.05 -9.43 14.08
N TYR A 183 19.12 -9.71 12.79
CA TYR A 183 19.75 -8.81 11.83
C TYR A 183 19.01 -7.46 11.69
N ILE A 184 17.71 -7.40 11.92
CA ILE A 184 16.98 -6.10 11.97
C ILE A 184 17.55 -5.22 13.10
N VAL A 185 18.00 -5.81 14.21
CA VAL A 185 18.64 -5.10 15.31
C VAL A 185 20.08 -4.72 14.95
N PHE A 186 20.88 -5.69 14.51
CA PHE A 186 22.33 -5.49 14.29
C PHE A 186 22.68 -4.68 13.04
N MET A 187 21.79 -4.56 12.07
CA MET A 187 22.00 -3.77 10.83
C MET A 187 21.43 -2.36 10.91
N ALA A 188 20.80 -1.98 12.02
CA ALA A 188 20.34 -0.61 12.23
C ALA A 188 21.51 0.36 12.28
N CYS A 189 21.26 1.62 11.91
CA CYS A 189 22.22 2.71 12.12
C CYS A 189 22.37 3.03 13.62
N GLU A 190 21.26 2.89 14.34
CA GLU A 190 21.21 2.98 15.81
C GLU A 190 20.18 1.97 16.31
N SER A 191 20.59 1.18 17.28
CA SER A 191 19.79 0.10 17.88
C SER A 191 19.62 0.29 19.39
N ILE A 192 18.40 0.08 19.84
CA ILE A 192 17.95 0.27 21.22
C ILE A 192 17.49 -1.07 21.75
N MET A 193 18.00 -1.50 22.91
CA MET A 193 17.57 -2.71 23.59
C MET A 193 17.12 -2.40 25.01
N ILE A 194 16.06 -3.10 25.45
CA ILE A 194 15.45 -2.92 26.77
C ILE A 194 15.98 -4.01 27.73
N ASP A 195 16.54 -3.58 28.84
CA ASP A 195 17.11 -4.45 29.87
C ASP A 195 16.13 -5.53 30.31
N GLN A 196 16.59 -6.77 30.40
CA GLN A 196 15.80 -7.95 30.80
C GLN A 196 14.52 -8.25 30.00
N SER A 197 14.26 -7.47 28.95
CA SER A 197 13.06 -7.62 28.11
C SER A 197 13.36 -7.95 26.67
N SER A 198 14.50 -7.48 26.15
CA SER A 198 14.90 -7.75 24.78
C SER A 198 16.19 -8.55 24.69
N PHE A 199 16.21 -9.47 23.78
CA PHE A 199 17.39 -10.27 23.45
C PHE A 199 17.45 -10.53 21.94
N SER A 200 18.68 -10.63 21.43
CA SER A 200 18.92 -10.87 20.01
C SER A 200 20.06 -11.86 19.84
N PHE A 201 19.88 -12.90 19.05
CA PHE A 201 20.92 -13.89 18.77
C PHE A 201 20.64 -14.62 17.45
N LEU A 202 21.70 -15.08 16.77
CA LEU A 202 21.54 -15.84 15.52
C LEU A 202 21.02 -17.26 15.80
N GLY A 203 21.43 -17.85 16.92
CA GLY A 203 20.92 -19.13 17.41
C GLY A 203 20.53 -19.03 18.87
N GLY A 204 19.29 -19.35 19.20
CA GLY A 204 18.78 -19.29 20.57
C GLY A 204 19.33 -20.39 21.49
N PRO A 205 19.12 -20.30 22.82
CA PRO A 205 19.64 -21.24 23.81
C PRO A 205 19.41 -22.73 23.49
N PRO A 206 18.24 -23.16 22.95
CA PRO A 206 18.05 -24.56 22.54
C PRO A 206 19.01 -25.02 21.43
N LEU A 207 19.28 -24.14 20.45
CA LEU A 207 20.19 -24.43 19.34
C LEU A 207 21.64 -24.47 19.82
N VAL A 208 22.03 -23.54 20.70
CA VAL A 208 23.36 -23.52 21.34
C VAL A 208 23.60 -24.82 22.10
N LYS A 209 22.64 -25.23 22.96
CA LYS A 209 22.71 -26.49 23.69
C LYS A 209 22.86 -27.69 22.76
N MET A 210 22.14 -27.74 21.68
CA MET A 210 22.22 -28.83 20.70
C MET A 210 23.57 -28.86 19.97
N ALA A 211 24.08 -27.69 19.60
CA ALA A 211 25.31 -27.59 18.79
C ALA A 211 26.61 -27.70 19.61
N THR A 212 26.63 -27.14 20.81
CA THR A 212 27.86 -27.03 21.65
C THR A 212 27.79 -27.75 22.99
N GLY A 213 26.59 -28.16 23.41
CA GLY A 213 26.32 -28.70 24.75
C GLY A 213 26.20 -27.64 25.86
N GLU A 214 26.43 -26.37 25.55
CA GLU A 214 26.35 -25.26 26.49
C GLU A 214 24.91 -24.98 26.93
N VAL A 215 24.71 -24.80 28.23
CA VAL A 215 23.42 -24.40 28.81
C VAL A 215 23.55 -22.95 29.26
N ILE A 216 22.89 -22.07 28.53
CA ILE A 216 22.95 -20.61 28.74
C ILE A 216 21.54 -20.01 28.70
N SER A 217 21.31 -18.96 29.48
CA SER A 217 20.04 -18.22 29.42
C SER A 217 19.98 -17.32 28.19
N ALA A 218 18.78 -16.90 27.78
CA ALA A 218 18.62 -15.94 26.67
C ALA A 218 19.27 -14.58 27.01
N GLU A 219 19.18 -14.15 28.28
CA GLU A 219 19.77 -12.91 28.75
C GLU A 219 21.30 -12.95 28.71
N ASP A 220 21.90 -14.04 29.18
CA ASP A 220 23.36 -14.19 29.18
C ASP A 220 23.93 -14.44 27.78
N LEU A 221 23.14 -15.05 26.87
CA LEU A 221 23.55 -15.31 25.50
C LEU A 221 23.53 -14.05 24.63
N GLY A 222 22.49 -13.23 24.73
CA GLY A 222 22.28 -12.09 23.84
C GLY A 222 21.26 -11.08 24.37
N GLY A 223 21.25 -10.87 25.68
CA GLY A 223 20.43 -9.83 26.32
C GLY A 223 20.96 -8.41 26.03
N ALA A 224 20.20 -7.43 26.44
CA ALA A 224 20.50 -6.02 26.18
C ALA A 224 21.88 -5.60 26.72
N ARG A 225 22.23 -6.04 27.94
CA ARG A 225 23.54 -5.75 28.56
C ARG A 225 24.72 -6.40 27.84
N VAL A 226 24.53 -7.59 27.26
CA VAL A 226 25.54 -8.26 26.45
C VAL A 226 25.85 -7.46 25.20
N HIS A 227 24.78 -7.02 24.47
CA HIS A 227 24.99 -6.34 23.21
C HIS A 227 25.41 -4.88 23.37
N THR A 228 24.99 -4.18 24.40
CA THR A 228 25.41 -2.79 24.65
C THR A 228 26.75 -2.67 25.38
N GLY A 229 27.14 -3.68 26.19
CA GLY A 229 28.33 -3.60 27.04
C GLY A 229 29.49 -4.52 26.65
N ILE A 230 29.22 -5.62 25.93
CA ILE A 230 30.26 -6.64 25.62
C ILE A 230 30.48 -6.74 24.11
N SER A 231 29.44 -7.08 23.34
CA SER A 231 29.59 -7.35 21.90
C SER A 231 29.59 -6.10 21.05
N GLY A 232 29.03 -4.98 21.52
CA GLY A 232 28.80 -3.77 20.72
C GLY A 232 27.76 -3.96 19.61
N GLY A 233 26.91 -4.99 19.73
CA GLY A 233 25.85 -5.28 18.75
C GLY A 233 24.62 -4.38 18.86
N ALA A 234 24.52 -3.59 19.95
CA ALA A 234 23.48 -2.58 20.14
C ALA A 234 24.09 -1.33 20.80
N ASP A 235 23.44 -0.18 20.57
CA ASP A 235 24.01 1.13 20.90
C ASP A 235 23.47 1.70 22.22
N HIS A 236 22.18 1.47 22.50
CA HIS A 236 21.48 2.08 23.62
C HIS A 236 20.82 1.05 24.53
N LEU A 237 21.16 1.09 25.84
CA LEU A 237 20.50 0.32 26.88
C LEU A 237 19.38 1.15 27.50
N CYS A 238 18.15 0.66 27.47
CA CYS A 238 17.00 1.29 28.09
C CYS A 238 16.41 0.41 29.19
N GLU A 239 15.86 1.04 30.23
CA GLU A 239 15.28 0.34 31.38
C GLU A 239 13.81 -0.08 31.16
N SER A 240 13.12 0.57 30.22
CA SER A 240 11.70 0.34 29.95
C SER A 240 11.32 0.69 28.50
N GLN A 241 10.12 0.25 28.07
CA GLN A 241 9.56 0.65 26.79
C GLN A 241 9.38 2.17 26.67
N ALA A 242 8.98 2.85 27.74
CA ALA A 242 8.85 4.32 27.72
C ALA A 242 10.22 5.02 27.59
N HIS A 243 11.27 4.52 28.22
CA HIS A 243 12.63 5.01 28.01
C HIS A 243 13.08 4.77 26.55
N ALA A 244 12.78 3.60 25.99
CA ALA A 244 13.14 3.27 24.62
C ALA A 244 12.39 4.15 23.57
N THR A 245 11.10 4.43 23.77
CA THR A 245 10.36 5.35 22.88
C THR A 245 10.90 6.78 22.96
N ALA A 246 11.26 7.26 24.15
CA ALA A 246 11.94 8.55 24.32
C ALA A 246 13.30 8.59 23.60
N THR A 247 14.12 7.54 23.76
CA THR A 247 15.42 7.44 23.06
C THR A 247 15.28 7.46 21.53
N VAL A 248 14.26 6.77 20.96
CA VAL A 248 13.95 6.87 19.52
C VAL A 248 13.69 8.32 19.12
N ARG A 249 12.90 9.04 19.91
CA ARG A 249 12.60 10.45 19.65
C ARG A 249 13.86 11.33 19.74
N ASP A 250 14.70 11.11 20.77
CA ASP A 250 15.95 11.86 20.95
C ASP A 250 16.92 11.67 19.76
N ILE A 251 17.05 10.45 19.25
CA ILE A 251 17.85 10.17 18.04
C ILE A 251 17.32 10.95 16.85
N LEU A 252 16.01 11.00 16.66
CA LEU A 252 15.39 11.71 15.54
C LEU A 252 15.38 13.21 15.71
N ALA A 253 15.38 13.74 16.94
CA ALA A 253 15.51 15.17 17.21
C ALA A 253 16.83 15.76 16.70
N LEU A 254 17.88 14.93 16.61
CA LEU A 254 19.19 15.31 16.11
C LEU A 254 19.35 15.09 14.60
N THR A 255 18.31 14.60 13.91
CA THR A 255 18.36 14.46 12.45
C THR A 255 18.09 15.78 11.75
N LYS A 256 18.70 15.94 10.58
CA LYS A 256 18.48 17.12 9.74
C LYS A 256 16.99 17.24 9.38
N PRO A 257 16.38 18.43 9.51
CA PRO A 257 15.01 18.65 9.07
C PRO A 257 14.83 18.30 7.58
N GLN A 258 13.72 17.63 7.29
CA GLN A 258 13.36 17.28 5.92
C GLN A 258 12.95 18.53 5.14
N LYS A 259 13.23 18.51 3.83
CA LYS A 259 12.82 19.55 2.90
C LYS A 259 11.83 18.96 1.90
N ILE A 260 10.68 19.60 1.77
CA ILE A 260 9.70 19.26 0.73
C ILE A 260 10.12 19.97 -0.56
N HIS A 261 10.34 19.19 -1.62
CA HIS A 261 10.80 19.68 -2.94
C HIS A 261 9.62 20.02 -3.89
N LEU A 262 8.45 20.26 -3.34
CA LEU A 262 7.27 20.73 -4.05
C LEU A 262 6.94 22.15 -3.59
N HIS A 263 6.66 23.06 -4.53
CA HIS A 263 6.14 24.37 -4.15
C HIS A 263 4.72 24.20 -3.61
N GLN A 264 4.53 24.57 -2.35
CA GLN A 264 3.22 24.52 -1.69
C GLN A 264 2.59 25.91 -1.68
N TYR A 265 1.29 25.93 -1.87
CA TYR A 265 0.45 27.13 -1.72
C TYR A 265 -0.24 27.10 -0.36
N ALA A 266 -0.82 28.21 0.04
CA ALA A 266 -1.73 28.19 1.20
C ALA A 266 -2.89 27.22 0.92
N PRO A 267 -3.17 26.29 1.84
CA PRO A 267 -4.29 25.34 1.66
C PRO A 267 -5.63 26.08 1.72
N GLU A 268 -6.54 25.68 0.86
CA GLU A 268 -7.90 26.17 0.81
C GLU A 268 -8.89 25.01 0.94
N GLU A 269 -10.03 25.22 1.59
CA GLU A 269 -11.04 24.18 1.65
C GLU A 269 -11.83 24.14 0.33
N PRO A 270 -12.33 22.96 -0.07
CA PRO A 270 -13.23 22.84 -1.20
C PRO A 270 -14.53 23.64 -0.95
N LEU A 271 -15.06 24.29 -1.98
CA LEU A 271 -16.39 24.91 -1.91
C LEU A 271 -17.51 23.86 -1.88
N VAL A 272 -17.24 22.68 -2.42
CA VAL A 272 -18.13 21.51 -2.38
C VAL A 272 -17.60 20.57 -1.29
N PRO A 273 -18.34 20.26 -0.24
CA PRO A 273 -17.90 19.39 0.85
C PRO A 273 -17.44 18.02 0.35
N VAL A 274 -16.37 17.48 0.97
CA VAL A 274 -15.81 16.18 0.60
C VAL A 274 -16.83 15.05 0.71
N GLU A 275 -17.76 15.17 1.66
CA GLU A 275 -18.85 14.20 1.86
C GLU A 275 -19.83 14.12 0.69
N ASN A 276 -19.83 15.07 -0.24
CA ASN A 276 -20.66 14.98 -1.44
C ASN A 276 -20.17 13.93 -2.43
N ILE A 277 -18.94 13.41 -2.26
CA ILE A 277 -18.44 12.28 -3.04
C ILE A 277 -19.40 11.09 -2.95
N TYR A 278 -20.00 10.84 -1.78
CA TYR A 278 -20.95 9.74 -1.59
C TYR A 278 -22.16 9.82 -2.53
N ASP A 279 -22.61 11.02 -2.87
CA ASP A 279 -23.79 11.22 -3.72
C ASP A 279 -23.46 11.05 -5.21
N HIS A 280 -22.19 11.29 -5.60
CA HIS A 280 -21.72 11.24 -6.98
C HIS A 280 -21.21 9.86 -7.42
N LEU A 281 -21.13 8.89 -6.49
CA LEU A 281 -20.66 7.54 -6.79
C LEU A 281 -21.83 6.57 -6.89
N PRO A 282 -22.23 6.13 -8.11
CA PRO A 282 -23.28 5.14 -8.29
C PRO A 282 -22.94 3.81 -7.61
N ILE A 283 -23.94 3.11 -7.10
CA ILE A 283 -23.79 1.78 -6.49
C ILE A 283 -23.27 0.80 -7.55
N SER A 284 -23.88 0.78 -8.72
CA SER A 284 -23.42 -0.08 -9.82
C SER A 284 -22.07 0.39 -10.37
N THR A 285 -21.11 -0.53 -10.45
CA THR A 285 -19.80 -0.27 -11.05
C THR A 285 -19.85 -0.14 -12.58
N GLN A 286 -20.95 -0.52 -13.20
CA GLN A 286 -21.18 -0.37 -14.65
C GLN A 286 -21.70 1.02 -15.01
N GLN A 287 -22.22 1.76 -14.03
CA GLN A 287 -22.71 3.11 -14.24
C GLN A 287 -21.57 4.11 -14.22
N GLY A 288 -21.56 5.01 -15.20
CA GLY A 288 -20.54 6.05 -15.36
C GLY A 288 -20.55 7.07 -14.21
N ILE A 289 -19.38 7.66 -13.96
CA ILE A 289 -19.16 8.68 -12.93
C ILE A 289 -18.85 10.01 -13.62
N ASP A 290 -19.47 11.10 -13.20
CA ASP A 290 -18.94 12.43 -13.51
C ASP A 290 -17.81 12.77 -12.53
N THR A 291 -16.60 12.47 -12.95
CA THR A 291 -15.41 12.64 -12.10
C THR A 291 -15.06 14.11 -11.87
N ARG A 292 -15.62 15.04 -12.66
CA ARG A 292 -15.47 16.48 -12.37
C ARG A 292 -16.10 16.86 -11.03
N GLU A 293 -17.24 16.26 -10.69
CA GLU A 293 -17.89 16.48 -9.40
C GLU A 293 -17.04 15.92 -8.24
N ILE A 294 -16.41 14.74 -8.42
CA ILE A 294 -15.45 14.20 -7.45
C ILE A 294 -14.26 15.15 -7.28
N LEU A 295 -13.70 15.66 -8.39
CA LEU A 295 -12.57 16.58 -8.34
C LEU A 295 -12.92 17.90 -7.62
N LYS A 296 -14.14 18.42 -7.75
CA LYS A 296 -14.60 19.59 -6.99
C LYS A 296 -14.59 19.34 -5.47
N CYS A 297 -14.89 18.12 -5.04
CA CYS A 297 -14.85 17.75 -3.62
C CYS A 297 -13.41 17.61 -3.08
N LEU A 298 -12.43 17.33 -3.94
CA LEU A 298 -11.03 17.09 -3.54
C LEU A 298 -10.15 18.32 -3.70
N ALA A 299 -10.45 19.17 -4.70
CA ALA A 299 -9.60 20.29 -5.06
C ALA A 299 -9.79 21.50 -4.14
N ASP A 300 -8.71 22.17 -3.80
CA ASP A 300 -8.73 23.46 -3.13
C ASP A 300 -9.59 24.47 -3.91
N ALA A 301 -10.47 25.21 -3.20
CA ALA A 301 -11.46 26.09 -3.78
C ALA A 301 -12.34 25.44 -4.88
N SER A 302 -12.46 24.11 -4.87
CA SER A 302 -13.14 23.31 -5.91
C SER A 302 -12.67 23.59 -7.34
N CYS A 303 -11.42 24.03 -7.50
CA CYS A 303 -10.86 24.49 -8.76
C CYS A 303 -10.17 23.35 -9.53
N PHE A 304 -10.70 23.02 -10.71
CA PHE A 304 -10.08 22.09 -11.66
C PHE A 304 -9.76 22.80 -12.97
N HIS A 305 -8.47 22.94 -13.27
CA HIS A 305 -7.99 23.46 -14.54
C HIS A 305 -7.85 22.33 -15.56
N GLU A 306 -8.92 22.06 -16.33
CA GLU A 306 -8.98 20.94 -17.27
C GLU A 306 -8.17 21.22 -18.54
N TYR A 307 -7.26 20.29 -18.88
CA TYR A 307 -6.44 20.31 -20.10
C TYR A 307 -7.15 19.58 -21.24
N LYS A 308 -7.14 20.17 -22.43
CA LYS A 308 -7.79 19.64 -23.65
C LYS A 308 -9.28 19.26 -23.45
N LYS A 309 -10.02 20.10 -22.74
CA LYS A 309 -11.43 19.88 -22.38
C LYS A 309 -12.32 19.60 -23.61
N ASN A 310 -12.07 20.29 -24.71
CA ASN A 310 -12.88 20.22 -25.91
C ASN A 310 -12.35 19.25 -26.99
N TYR A 311 -11.24 18.52 -26.67
CA TYR A 311 -10.67 17.58 -27.64
C TYR A 311 -11.45 16.27 -27.66
N ALA A 312 -11.91 15.83 -28.85
CA ALA A 312 -12.59 14.58 -29.14
C ALA A 312 -13.63 14.20 -28.05
N ILE A 313 -14.64 15.09 -27.89
CA ILE A 313 -15.73 14.91 -26.92
C ILE A 313 -16.42 13.56 -27.15
N GLY A 314 -16.72 12.83 -26.07
CA GLY A 314 -17.31 11.49 -26.12
C GLY A 314 -16.27 10.37 -26.21
N LYS A 315 -15.02 10.67 -26.59
CA LYS A 315 -13.89 9.71 -26.65
C LYS A 315 -12.74 10.12 -25.74
N ALA A 316 -12.02 11.20 -26.05
CA ALA A 316 -10.94 11.70 -25.20
C ALA A 316 -11.44 12.25 -23.86
N SER A 317 -12.68 12.71 -23.77
CA SER A 317 -13.32 13.17 -22.53
C SER A 317 -13.67 12.06 -21.54
N ASN A 318 -13.54 10.78 -21.93
CA ASN A 318 -13.66 9.64 -21.02
C ASN A 318 -12.46 9.50 -20.07
N VAL A 319 -11.38 10.24 -20.32
CA VAL A 319 -10.28 10.43 -19.39
C VAL A 319 -10.01 11.93 -19.27
N LEU A 320 -10.22 12.48 -18.09
CA LEU A 320 -9.91 13.88 -17.79
C LEU A 320 -8.42 14.04 -17.53
N THR A 321 -7.87 15.16 -17.97
CA THR A 321 -6.50 15.59 -17.66
C THR A 321 -6.53 17.06 -17.24
N GLY A 322 -5.71 17.45 -16.29
CA GLY A 322 -5.67 18.84 -15.80
C GLY A 322 -4.94 18.97 -14.48
N LYS A 323 -5.02 20.12 -13.85
CA LYS A 323 -4.36 20.43 -12.57
C LYS A 323 -5.37 20.81 -11.50
N ILE A 324 -5.10 20.36 -10.28
CA ILE A 324 -5.77 20.78 -9.04
C ILE A 324 -4.72 21.07 -7.98
N ARG A 325 -5.13 21.66 -6.86
CA ARG A 325 -4.37 21.67 -5.61
C ARG A 325 -5.12 20.84 -4.57
N ILE A 326 -4.40 20.13 -3.73
CA ILE A 326 -4.96 19.38 -2.59
C ILE A 326 -4.21 19.82 -1.33
N LYS A 327 -4.87 20.53 -0.42
CA LYS A 327 -4.26 21.13 0.77
C LYS A 327 -2.97 21.90 0.42
N GLY A 328 -3.03 22.75 -0.59
CA GLY A 328 -1.90 23.55 -1.06
C GLY A 328 -0.91 22.84 -1.98
N ASN A 329 -1.02 21.52 -2.16
CA ASN A 329 -0.10 20.74 -2.99
C ASN A 329 -0.62 20.67 -4.44
N PRO A 330 0.09 21.22 -5.44
CA PRO A 330 -0.30 21.11 -6.84
C PRO A 330 -0.09 19.69 -7.35
N VAL A 331 -1.03 19.21 -8.17
CA VAL A 331 -0.97 17.87 -8.76
C VAL A 331 -1.62 17.85 -10.14
N GLY A 332 -0.98 17.14 -11.08
CA GLY A 332 -1.54 16.79 -12.38
C GLY A 332 -2.48 15.59 -12.25
N VAL A 333 -3.69 15.74 -12.74
CA VAL A 333 -4.73 14.71 -12.67
C VAL A 333 -4.83 13.96 -13.98
N VAL A 334 -4.97 12.64 -13.91
CA VAL A 334 -5.43 11.74 -14.97
C VAL A 334 -6.59 10.95 -14.38
N ALA A 335 -7.81 11.20 -14.79
CA ALA A 335 -8.98 10.62 -14.15
C ALA A 335 -9.95 9.99 -15.15
N SER A 336 -10.35 8.75 -14.93
CA SER A 336 -11.44 8.12 -15.66
C SER A 336 -12.72 8.92 -15.45
N ASN A 337 -13.52 9.10 -16.51
CA ASN A 337 -14.75 9.88 -16.50
C ASN A 337 -15.85 9.13 -17.25
N GLN A 338 -17.08 9.31 -16.87
CA GLN A 338 -18.22 8.56 -17.38
C GLN A 338 -17.96 7.04 -17.18
N VAL A 339 -18.15 6.22 -18.20
CA VAL A 339 -17.84 4.78 -18.13
C VAL A 339 -16.34 4.51 -18.10
N GLY A 340 -15.51 5.49 -18.46
CA GLY A 340 -14.06 5.40 -18.37
C GLY A 340 -13.39 4.50 -19.42
N ILE A 341 -14.04 4.16 -20.52
CA ILE A 341 -13.43 3.42 -21.64
C ILE A 341 -12.33 4.28 -22.26
N ILE A 342 -11.15 3.70 -22.43
CA ILE A 342 -10.00 4.40 -22.99
C ILE A 342 -9.97 4.21 -24.50
N PHE A 343 -10.28 5.28 -25.24
CA PHE A 343 -10.14 5.37 -26.70
C PHE A 343 -8.71 5.81 -27.06
N HIS A 344 -8.32 5.66 -28.33
CA HIS A 344 -6.99 6.05 -28.78
C HIS A 344 -6.72 7.56 -28.58
N GLU A 345 -7.73 8.41 -28.76
CA GLU A 345 -7.63 9.85 -28.50
C GLU A 345 -7.38 10.15 -27.01
N ALA A 346 -8.03 9.39 -26.11
CA ALA A 346 -7.77 9.49 -24.67
C ALA A 346 -6.35 9.06 -24.32
N ALA A 347 -5.89 7.94 -24.90
CA ALA A 347 -4.54 7.44 -24.69
C ALA A 347 -3.46 8.43 -25.15
N GLN A 348 -3.62 9.06 -26.31
CA GLN A 348 -2.73 10.12 -26.81
C GLN A 348 -2.70 11.32 -25.85
N LYS A 349 -3.89 11.80 -25.44
CA LYS A 349 -4.02 12.94 -24.53
C LYS A 349 -3.33 12.66 -23.19
N VAL A 350 -3.48 11.45 -22.64
CA VAL A 350 -2.85 11.05 -21.38
C VAL A 350 -1.34 10.97 -21.55
N ALA A 351 -0.83 10.33 -22.60
CA ALA A 351 0.60 10.23 -22.86
C ALA A 351 1.26 11.63 -22.90
N GLU A 352 0.67 12.55 -23.66
CA GLU A 352 1.15 13.94 -23.76
C GLU A 352 1.08 14.66 -22.40
N TRP A 353 0.01 14.46 -21.64
CA TRP A 353 -0.16 15.07 -20.32
C TRP A 353 0.86 14.60 -19.31
N VAL A 354 1.13 13.28 -19.27
CA VAL A 354 2.13 12.67 -18.39
C VAL A 354 3.55 13.19 -18.72
N VAL A 355 3.89 13.27 -20.00
CA VAL A 355 5.18 13.84 -20.46
C VAL A 355 5.29 15.29 -20.01
N ARG A 356 4.26 16.10 -20.24
CA ARG A 356 4.23 17.51 -19.82
C ARG A 356 4.39 17.67 -18.32
N CYS A 357 3.63 16.94 -17.49
CA CYS A 357 3.77 16.99 -16.04
C CYS A 357 5.17 16.56 -15.58
N SER A 358 5.79 15.60 -16.26
CA SER A 358 7.16 15.16 -15.96
C SER A 358 8.18 16.26 -16.23
N HIS A 359 8.06 16.99 -17.34
CA HIS A 359 8.93 18.14 -17.63
C HIS A 359 8.72 19.31 -16.65
N GLU A 360 7.48 19.52 -16.23
CA GLU A 360 7.14 20.55 -15.23
C GLU A 360 7.43 20.10 -13.79
N LYS A 361 7.94 18.87 -13.58
CA LYS A 361 8.16 18.24 -12.27
C LYS A 361 6.92 18.25 -11.37
N THR A 362 5.74 18.18 -11.99
CA THR A 362 4.43 18.14 -11.32
C THR A 362 4.06 16.68 -10.99
N PRO A 363 3.73 16.32 -9.74
CA PRO A 363 3.28 14.98 -9.40
C PRO A 363 2.01 14.60 -10.13
N LEU A 364 1.73 13.31 -10.25
CA LEU A 364 0.57 12.77 -10.97
C LEU A 364 -0.35 12.02 -10.02
N LEU A 365 -1.65 12.34 -10.08
CA LEU A 365 -2.74 11.61 -9.44
C LEU A 365 -3.58 10.92 -10.52
N PHE A 366 -3.61 9.59 -10.47
CA PHE A 366 -4.44 8.75 -11.33
C PHE A 366 -5.70 8.35 -10.55
N ILE A 367 -6.88 8.75 -11.04
CA ILE A 367 -8.17 8.34 -10.46
C ILE A 367 -8.80 7.32 -11.41
N GLN A 368 -8.84 6.06 -10.97
CA GLN A 368 -9.17 4.91 -11.79
C GLN A 368 -10.61 4.45 -11.61
N SER A 369 -11.36 4.41 -12.71
CA SER A 369 -12.68 3.77 -12.85
C SER A 369 -12.88 3.40 -14.32
N SER A 370 -12.20 2.36 -14.82
CA SER A 370 -12.20 2.00 -16.23
C SER A 370 -12.38 0.50 -16.45
N PRO A 371 -13.28 0.08 -17.35
CA PRO A 371 -13.44 -1.32 -17.75
C PRO A 371 -12.32 -1.78 -18.70
N GLY A 372 -11.52 -0.87 -19.28
CA GLY A 372 -10.45 -1.20 -20.21
C GLY A 372 -10.30 -0.23 -21.38
N PHE A 373 -9.40 -0.58 -22.29
CA PHE A 373 -9.29 0.07 -23.59
C PHE A 373 -10.44 -0.35 -24.51
N MET A 374 -10.82 0.54 -25.44
CA MET A 374 -11.82 0.23 -26.45
C MET A 374 -11.31 -0.89 -27.38
N ILE A 375 -12.17 -1.82 -27.70
CA ILE A 375 -11.90 -2.98 -28.56
C ILE A 375 -12.75 -2.92 -29.83
N GLY A 376 -12.39 -3.73 -30.83
CA GLY A 376 -13.09 -3.83 -32.11
C GLY A 376 -12.28 -3.30 -33.29
N SER A 377 -12.67 -3.70 -34.51
CA SER A 377 -11.92 -3.39 -35.74
C SER A 377 -11.65 -1.89 -35.92
N ASP A 378 -12.65 -1.05 -35.70
CA ASP A 378 -12.51 0.41 -35.84
C ASP A 378 -11.47 0.98 -34.88
N SER A 379 -11.43 0.46 -33.64
CA SER A 379 -10.48 0.89 -32.62
C SER A 379 -9.05 0.42 -32.96
N GLU A 380 -8.90 -0.83 -33.40
CA GLU A 380 -7.62 -1.38 -33.82
C GLU A 380 -7.06 -0.64 -35.04
N HIS A 381 -7.89 -0.39 -36.06
CA HIS A 381 -7.50 0.36 -37.25
C HIS A 381 -7.17 1.83 -36.96
N ALA A 382 -7.83 2.42 -35.95
CA ALA A 382 -7.51 3.75 -35.46
C ALA A 382 -6.23 3.81 -34.61
N GLY A 383 -5.62 2.67 -34.32
CA GLY A 383 -4.32 2.57 -33.65
C GLY A 383 -4.38 2.51 -32.12
N ILE A 384 -5.45 1.96 -31.53
CA ILE A 384 -5.57 1.84 -30.07
C ILE A 384 -4.38 1.10 -29.45
N GLY A 385 -3.87 0.04 -30.07
CA GLY A 385 -2.71 -0.71 -29.60
C GLY A 385 -1.44 0.14 -29.57
N LYS A 386 -1.23 0.98 -30.61
CA LYS A 386 -0.10 1.91 -30.71
C LYS A 386 -0.19 3.00 -29.63
N TYR A 387 -1.28 3.72 -29.57
CA TYR A 387 -1.45 4.85 -28.65
C TYR A 387 -1.62 4.40 -27.18
N GLY A 388 -2.25 3.25 -26.96
CA GLY A 388 -2.29 2.59 -25.66
C GLY A 388 -0.90 2.23 -25.14
N ALA A 389 -0.04 1.68 -26.03
CA ALA A 389 1.35 1.40 -25.70
C ALA A 389 2.13 2.68 -25.35
N ASP A 390 1.90 3.78 -26.07
CA ASP A 390 2.57 5.06 -25.78
C ASP A 390 2.10 5.68 -24.45
N MET A 391 0.81 5.57 -24.11
CA MET A 391 0.29 5.92 -22.79
C MET A 391 1.00 5.12 -21.68
N VAL A 392 1.10 3.80 -21.84
CA VAL A 392 1.76 2.90 -20.90
C VAL A 392 3.25 3.24 -20.73
N LYS A 393 3.96 3.52 -21.83
CA LYS A 393 5.37 3.97 -21.80
C LYS A 393 5.54 5.29 -21.06
N ALA A 394 4.68 6.28 -21.34
CA ALA A 394 4.73 7.56 -20.65
C ALA A 394 4.58 7.40 -19.14
N VAL A 395 3.58 6.61 -18.69
CA VAL A 395 3.36 6.33 -17.28
C VAL A 395 4.53 5.57 -16.65
N ALA A 396 5.08 4.57 -17.34
CA ALA A 396 6.20 3.76 -16.84
C ALA A 396 7.48 4.59 -16.66
N CYS A 397 7.74 5.53 -17.57
CA CYS A 397 8.97 6.34 -17.60
C CYS A 397 8.89 7.65 -16.79
N ALA A 398 7.69 8.04 -16.33
CA ALA A 398 7.53 9.28 -15.56
C ALA A 398 8.35 9.25 -14.27
N GLN A 399 9.22 10.25 -14.09
CA GLN A 399 10.10 10.37 -12.91
C GLN A 399 9.44 11.15 -11.76
N VAL A 400 8.32 11.80 -12.01
CA VAL A 400 7.53 12.48 -10.98
C VAL A 400 6.82 11.48 -10.06
N PRO A 401 6.52 11.86 -8.81
CA PRO A 401 5.67 11.05 -7.94
C PRO A 401 4.34 10.71 -8.60
N ARG A 402 3.94 9.45 -8.48
CA ARG A 402 2.70 8.90 -9.04
C ARG A 402 1.89 8.29 -7.91
N ILE A 403 0.66 8.74 -7.78
CA ILE A 403 -0.30 8.26 -6.79
C ILE A 403 -1.51 7.74 -7.56
N GLN A 404 -1.97 6.54 -7.22
CA GLN A 404 -3.21 5.97 -7.79
C GLN A 404 -4.30 5.91 -6.73
N LEU A 405 -5.51 6.30 -7.11
CA LEU A 405 -6.74 6.15 -6.36
C LEU A 405 -7.76 5.37 -7.20
N VAL A 406 -8.12 4.17 -6.77
CA VAL A 406 -9.10 3.31 -7.46
C VAL A 406 -10.48 3.53 -6.83
N ILE A 407 -11.42 4.09 -7.62
CA ILE A 407 -12.79 4.41 -7.19
C ILE A 407 -13.86 3.60 -7.94
N GLY A 408 -13.45 2.64 -8.76
CA GLY A 408 -14.36 1.83 -9.57
C GLY A 408 -13.67 0.67 -10.25
N PRO A 409 -14.16 0.22 -11.43
CA PRO A 409 -13.49 -0.80 -12.22
C PRO A 409 -12.04 -0.42 -12.52
N ASP A 410 -11.16 -1.39 -12.39
CA ASP A 410 -9.72 -1.28 -12.64
C ASP A 410 -9.28 -2.53 -13.40
N ASN A 411 -9.67 -2.59 -14.69
CA ASN A 411 -9.62 -3.82 -15.45
C ASN A 411 -8.55 -3.81 -16.54
N GLY A 412 -7.92 -4.96 -16.71
CA GLY A 412 -7.02 -5.27 -17.83
C GLY A 412 -5.86 -4.28 -17.96
N ALA A 413 -5.47 -3.96 -19.20
CA ALA A 413 -4.35 -3.06 -19.48
C ALA A 413 -4.63 -1.59 -19.10
N ALA A 414 -5.88 -1.19 -18.84
CA ALA A 414 -6.18 0.12 -18.29
C ALA A 414 -5.56 0.31 -16.88
N ASN A 415 -5.45 -0.77 -16.09
CA ASN A 415 -4.68 -0.77 -14.84
C ASN A 415 -3.24 -0.27 -15.07
N TYR A 416 -2.60 -0.72 -16.13
CA TYR A 416 -1.22 -0.33 -16.47
C TYR A 416 -1.14 1.13 -16.93
N GLY A 417 -2.01 1.54 -17.83
CA GLY A 417 -2.08 2.92 -18.32
C GLY A 417 -2.45 3.95 -17.25
N MET A 418 -3.10 3.51 -16.18
CA MET A 418 -3.48 4.35 -15.03
C MET A 418 -2.59 4.11 -13.80
N CYS A 419 -1.37 3.64 -14.01
CA CYS A 419 -0.35 3.49 -12.97
C CYS A 419 -0.68 2.47 -11.87
N GLY A 420 -1.24 1.31 -12.22
CA GLY A 420 -1.51 0.23 -11.27
C GLY A 420 -0.27 -0.32 -10.58
N ARG A 421 -0.46 -1.30 -9.70
CA ARG A 421 0.58 -1.82 -8.79
C ARG A 421 1.88 -2.23 -9.48
N ALA A 422 1.80 -2.84 -10.66
CA ALA A 422 2.97 -3.26 -11.45
C ALA A 422 3.85 -2.07 -11.92
N TYR A 423 3.26 -0.88 -12.03
CA TYR A 423 3.95 0.36 -12.41
C TYR A 423 4.54 1.12 -11.23
N ARG A 424 4.57 0.48 -10.05
CA ARG A 424 5.25 0.94 -8.84
C ARG A 424 4.89 2.39 -8.45
N PRO A 425 3.59 2.74 -8.31
CA PRO A 425 3.21 4.04 -7.79
C PRO A 425 3.81 4.26 -6.39
N HIS A 426 4.06 5.52 -6.02
CA HIS A 426 4.48 5.87 -4.67
C HIS A 426 3.44 5.39 -3.67
N PHE A 427 2.16 5.67 -3.96
CA PHE A 427 1.02 5.16 -3.20
C PHE A 427 -0.08 4.67 -4.13
N LEU A 428 -0.77 3.61 -3.69
CA LEU A 428 -1.95 3.08 -4.35
C LEU A 428 -3.06 2.90 -3.32
N PHE A 429 -4.09 3.72 -3.42
CA PHE A 429 -5.27 3.65 -2.57
C PHE A 429 -6.46 3.11 -3.34
N SER A 430 -7.39 2.49 -2.63
CA SER A 430 -8.68 2.06 -3.18
C SER A 430 -9.82 2.49 -2.27
N THR A 431 -11.05 2.38 -2.77
CA THR A 431 -12.27 2.61 -1.99
C THR A 431 -13.12 1.35 -1.99
N MET A 432 -14.23 1.32 -1.25
CA MET A 432 -15.15 0.17 -1.24
C MET A 432 -15.80 -0.10 -2.61
N ARG A 433 -15.82 0.89 -3.51
CA ARG A 433 -16.32 0.73 -4.88
C ARG A 433 -15.30 0.12 -5.85
N ALA A 434 -14.02 0.06 -5.50
CA ALA A 434 -12.96 -0.47 -6.37
C ALA A 434 -13.20 -1.93 -6.76
N ARG A 435 -12.90 -2.28 -8.01
CA ARG A 435 -12.91 -3.67 -8.52
C ARG A 435 -11.71 -3.87 -9.44
N THR A 436 -10.67 -4.54 -8.94
CA THR A 436 -9.42 -4.76 -9.69
C THR A 436 -9.36 -6.17 -10.22
N SER A 437 -9.37 -6.34 -11.55
CA SER A 437 -9.44 -7.64 -12.21
C SER A 437 -8.89 -7.56 -13.64
N VAL A 438 -8.67 -8.71 -14.27
CA VAL A 438 -8.35 -8.78 -15.72
C VAL A 438 -9.52 -8.26 -16.56
N MET A 439 -10.75 -8.58 -16.17
CA MET A 439 -12.01 -8.13 -16.79
C MET A 439 -13.15 -8.28 -15.78
N SER A 440 -14.30 -7.66 -16.04
CA SER A 440 -15.47 -7.81 -15.17
C SER A 440 -15.92 -9.28 -15.04
N GLY A 441 -16.55 -9.61 -13.92
CA GLY A 441 -17.08 -10.95 -13.70
C GLY A 441 -18.04 -11.40 -14.80
N GLN A 442 -18.90 -10.49 -15.31
CA GLN A 442 -19.81 -10.77 -16.42
C GLN A 442 -19.07 -11.13 -17.72
N SER A 443 -18.03 -10.36 -18.06
CA SER A 443 -17.20 -10.66 -19.24
C SER A 443 -16.47 -11.99 -19.09
N ALA A 444 -15.85 -12.22 -17.93
CA ALA A 444 -15.13 -13.46 -17.64
C ALA A 444 -16.06 -14.69 -17.69
N GLY A 445 -17.24 -14.58 -17.08
CA GLY A 445 -18.25 -15.63 -17.10
C GLY A 445 -18.68 -15.98 -18.53
N GLY A 446 -18.90 -14.97 -19.38
CA GLY A 446 -19.25 -15.16 -20.80
C GLY A 446 -18.15 -15.86 -21.62
N VAL A 447 -16.91 -15.39 -21.50
CA VAL A 447 -15.75 -15.96 -22.22
C VAL A 447 -15.50 -17.40 -21.78
N LEU A 448 -15.43 -17.66 -20.46
CA LEU A 448 -15.15 -18.98 -19.93
C LEU A 448 -16.27 -19.98 -20.25
N LEU A 449 -17.54 -19.53 -20.21
CA LEU A 449 -18.66 -20.34 -20.66
C LEU A 449 -18.52 -20.74 -22.14
N SER A 450 -18.15 -19.81 -23.00
CA SER A 450 -17.95 -20.09 -24.42
C SER A 450 -16.86 -21.15 -24.66
N ILE A 451 -15.76 -21.08 -23.92
CA ILE A 451 -14.65 -22.04 -23.97
C ILE A 451 -15.11 -23.42 -23.49
N GLU A 452 -15.78 -23.49 -22.33
CA GLU A 452 -16.23 -24.77 -21.75
C GLU A 452 -17.33 -25.42 -22.61
N ASP A 453 -18.24 -24.61 -23.14
CA ASP A 453 -19.32 -25.10 -24.04
C ASP A 453 -18.73 -25.68 -25.33
N ALA A 454 -17.76 -25.02 -25.94
CA ALA A 454 -17.04 -25.53 -27.13
C ALA A 454 -16.31 -26.86 -26.82
N LYS A 455 -15.61 -26.94 -25.70
CA LYS A 455 -14.92 -28.13 -25.24
C LYS A 455 -15.88 -29.30 -25.01
N ARG A 456 -17.01 -29.09 -24.31
CA ARG A 456 -18.00 -30.14 -24.04
C ARG A 456 -18.72 -30.60 -25.31
N LYS A 457 -19.01 -29.68 -26.24
CA LYS A 457 -19.56 -30.03 -27.55
C LYS A 457 -18.61 -30.96 -28.33
N ALA A 458 -17.31 -30.63 -28.34
CA ALA A 458 -16.30 -31.46 -29.00
C ALA A 458 -16.18 -32.87 -28.37
N MET A 459 -16.49 -33.02 -27.08
CA MET A 459 -16.53 -34.31 -26.37
C MET A 459 -17.89 -35.05 -26.52
N GLY A 460 -18.85 -34.53 -27.28
CA GLY A 460 -20.17 -35.12 -27.43
C GLY A 460 -21.08 -34.99 -26.20
N LYS A 461 -20.74 -34.11 -25.27
CA LYS A 461 -21.48 -33.88 -24.00
C LYS A 461 -21.85 -32.39 -23.85
N PRO A 462 -22.76 -31.86 -24.70
CA PRO A 462 -23.13 -30.44 -24.63
C PRO A 462 -23.78 -30.11 -23.30
N MET A 463 -23.56 -28.89 -22.80
CA MET A 463 -24.17 -28.40 -21.58
C MET A 463 -25.66 -28.10 -21.81
N SER A 464 -26.51 -28.44 -20.84
CA SER A 464 -27.89 -27.96 -20.77
C SER A 464 -27.94 -26.43 -20.48
N SER A 465 -29.10 -25.81 -20.69
CA SER A 465 -29.27 -24.39 -20.39
C SER A 465 -29.03 -24.06 -18.91
N SER A 466 -29.48 -24.95 -18.01
CA SER A 466 -29.26 -24.80 -16.56
C SER A 466 -27.78 -24.90 -16.18
N GLU A 467 -27.04 -25.89 -16.71
CA GLU A 467 -25.61 -26.05 -16.45
C GLU A 467 -24.80 -24.85 -16.99
N ARG A 468 -25.22 -24.26 -18.11
CA ARG A 468 -24.57 -23.06 -18.66
C ARG A 468 -24.75 -21.85 -17.75
N GLU A 469 -25.95 -21.61 -17.24
CA GLU A 469 -26.23 -20.51 -16.34
C GLU A 469 -25.52 -20.68 -15.00
N GLU A 470 -25.56 -21.89 -14.42
CA GLU A 470 -24.84 -22.22 -13.18
C GLU A 470 -23.34 -22.02 -13.34
N PHE A 471 -22.74 -22.52 -14.43
CA PHE A 471 -21.31 -22.34 -14.71
C PHE A 471 -20.96 -20.86 -14.85
N LYS A 472 -21.76 -20.10 -15.63
CA LYS A 472 -21.55 -18.66 -15.82
C LYS A 472 -21.61 -17.92 -14.49
N GLN A 473 -22.65 -18.16 -13.68
CA GLN A 473 -22.80 -17.48 -12.40
C GLN A 473 -21.66 -17.81 -11.44
N LYS A 474 -21.23 -19.05 -11.36
CA LYS A 474 -20.08 -19.46 -10.56
C LYS A 474 -18.79 -18.71 -10.96
N MET A 475 -18.58 -18.48 -12.25
CA MET A 475 -17.41 -17.71 -12.72
C MET A 475 -17.56 -16.22 -12.39
N VAL A 476 -18.77 -15.66 -12.55
CA VAL A 476 -19.06 -14.27 -12.17
C VAL A 476 -18.73 -14.07 -10.69
N ASP A 477 -19.29 -14.90 -9.81
CA ASP A 477 -19.12 -14.79 -8.36
C ASP A 477 -17.64 -14.89 -7.95
N ARG A 478 -16.89 -15.77 -8.58
CA ARG A 478 -15.45 -15.92 -8.34
C ARG A 478 -14.68 -14.64 -8.72
N TYR A 479 -14.91 -14.11 -9.92
CA TYR A 479 -14.19 -12.93 -10.40
C TYR A 479 -14.56 -11.67 -9.61
N GLU A 480 -15.83 -11.50 -9.24
CA GLU A 480 -16.27 -10.39 -8.38
C GLU A 480 -15.68 -10.51 -6.97
N GLY A 481 -15.59 -11.73 -6.42
CA GLY A 481 -14.94 -12.00 -5.15
C GLY A 481 -13.46 -11.65 -5.16
N ASP A 482 -12.73 -12.09 -6.18
CA ASP A 482 -11.28 -11.82 -6.35
C ASP A 482 -11.01 -10.33 -6.63
N ALA A 483 -11.96 -9.60 -7.25
CA ALA A 483 -11.86 -8.16 -7.51
C ALA A 483 -12.26 -7.29 -6.32
N HIS A 484 -12.86 -7.86 -5.28
CA HIS A 484 -13.39 -7.12 -4.13
C HIS A 484 -12.27 -6.42 -3.34
N PRO A 485 -12.49 -5.18 -2.81
CA PRO A 485 -11.47 -4.43 -2.08
C PRO A 485 -10.86 -5.18 -0.90
N PHE A 486 -11.64 -5.97 -0.16
CA PHE A 486 -11.12 -6.78 0.95
C PHE A 486 -10.16 -7.88 0.48
N PHE A 487 -10.48 -8.55 -0.61
CA PHE A 487 -9.57 -9.53 -1.20
C PHE A 487 -8.28 -8.88 -1.68
N CYS A 488 -8.39 -7.77 -2.40
CA CYS A 488 -7.24 -7.00 -2.89
C CYS A 488 -6.38 -6.46 -1.74
N GLY A 489 -7.00 -5.89 -0.71
CA GLY A 489 -6.32 -5.33 0.46
C GLY A 489 -5.61 -6.40 1.28
N SER A 490 -6.24 -7.58 1.46
CA SER A 490 -5.62 -8.69 2.20
C SER A 490 -4.34 -9.21 1.56
N ARG A 491 -4.20 -9.07 0.25
CA ARG A 491 -3.04 -9.51 -0.56
C ARG A 491 -2.09 -8.37 -0.94
N LEU A 492 -2.25 -7.19 -0.33
CA LEU A 492 -1.46 -5.98 -0.61
C LEU A 492 -1.49 -5.54 -2.10
N LEU A 493 -2.62 -5.68 -2.77
CA LEU A 493 -2.79 -5.11 -4.10
C LEU A 493 -3.06 -3.59 -4.05
N ASN A 494 -3.39 -3.07 -2.87
CA ASN A 494 -3.42 -1.64 -2.54
C ASN A 494 -2.67 -1.38 -1.22
N ASP A 495 -2.38 -0.11 -0.93
CA ASP A 495 -1.71 0.30 0.30
C ASP A 495 -2.72 0.66 1.40
N ARG A 496 -3.95 1.00 1.04
CA ARG A 496 -5.08 1.24 1.97
C ARG A 496 -6.40 1.25 1.21
N ILE A 497 -7.46 0.76 1.87
CA ILE A 497 -8.85 1.04 1.49
C ILE A 497 -9.28 2.26 2.30
N LEU A 498 -9.63 3.34 1.59
CA LEU A 498 -10.02 4.62 2.18
C LEU A 498 -11.54 4.75 2.25
N LYS A 499 -12.03 5.39 3.31
CA LYS A 499 -13.36 6.00 3.30
C LYS A 499 -13.34 7.22 2.38
N PHE A 500 -14.46 7.52 1.74
CA PHE A 500 -14.51 8.66 0.81
C PHE A 500 -14.19 9.98 1.48
N SER A 501 -14.58 10.15 2.75
CA SER A 501 -14.26 11.34 3.56
C SER A 501 -12.76 11.49 3.89
N GLU A 502 -11.97 10.40 3.87
CA GLU A 502 -10.54 10.42 4.20
C GLU A 502 -9.64 10.71 2.98
N ILE A 503 -10.18 10.63 1.75
CA ILE A 503 -9.38 10.65 0.52
C ILE A 503 -8.49 11.88 0.45
N ARG A 504 -9.02 13.07 0.75
CA ARG A 504 -8.28 14.34 0.63
C ARG A 504 -7.06 14.38 1.55
N ASP A 505 -7.20 13.88 2.79
CA ASP A 505 -6.11 13.84 3.77
C ASP A 505 -5.01 12.86 3.38
N TRP A 506 -5.38 11.66 2.93
CA TRP A 506 -4.44 10.65 2.46
C TRP A 506 -3.69 11.10 1.20
N LEU A 507 -4.37 11.75 0.26
CA LEU A 507 -3.74 12.31 -0.93
C LEU A 507 -2.78 13.46 -0.59
N ALA A 508 -3.15 14.34 0.34
CA ALA A 508 -2.28 15.43 0.80
C ALA A 508 -1.00 14.90 1.44
N MET A 509 -1.11 13.93 2.37
CA MET A 509 0.04 13.25 2.95
C MET A 509 0.91 12.59 1.88
N ALA A 510 0.30 11.84 0.95
CA ALA A 510 1.04 11.15 -0.10
C ALA A 510 1.80 12.11 -1.02
N LEU A 511 1.21 13.26 -1.37
CA LEU A 511 1.87 14.32 -2.14
C LEU A 511 3.04 14.94 -1.38
N GLU A 512 2.85 15.30 -0.11
CA GLU A 512 3.89 15.88 0.74
C GLU A 512 5.06 14.92 0.91
N VAL A 513 4.79 13.69 1.33
CA VAL A 513 5.78 12.64 1.59
C VAL A 513 6.57 12.26 0.33
N SER A 514 5.91 12.17 -0.82
CA SER A 514 6.57 11.82 -2.09
C SER A 514 7.55 12.88 -2.59
N HIS A 515 7.51 14.10 -2.05
CA HIS A 515 8.39 15.20 -2.41
C HIS A 515 9.49 15.49 -1.39
N LEU A 516 9.71 14.62 -0.42
CA LEU A 516 10.88 14.68 0.45
C LEU A 516 12.17 14.32 -0.31
N LYS A 517 12.03 13.68 -1.46
CA LYS A 517 13.10 13.36 -2.39
C LYS A 517 12.97 14.24 -3.65
N PRO A 518 14.07 14.81 -4.17
CA PRO A 518 14.03 15.57 -5.41
C PRO A 518 13.53 14.73 -6.58
N VAL A 519 12.73 15.35 -7.46
CA VAL A 519 12.28 14.73 -8.70
C VAL A 519 13.43 14.68 -9.70
N GLY A 520 13.66 13.51 -10.32
CA GLY A 520 14.66 13.31 -11.37
C GLY A 520 14.31 14.04 -12.68
N GLU A 521 15.28 14.09 -13.60
CA GLU A 521 15.03 14.62 -14.95
C GLU A 521 14.16 13.64 -15.75
N PRO A 522 13.27 14.16 -16.63
CA PRO A 522 12.42 13.31 -17.47
C PRO A 522 13.26 12.46 -18.42
N LEU A 523 12.98 11.15 -18.43
CA LEU A 523 13.62 10.19 -19.33
C LEU A 523 12.53 9.34 -19.99
N PHE A 524 12.25 9.59 -21.27
CA PHE A 524 11.28 8.83 -22.02
C PHE A 524 11.94 8.04 -23.14
N GLY A 525 11.46 6.82 -23.38
CA GLY A 525 11.84 6.03 -24.53
C GLY A 525 11.12 6.48 -25.82
N ASN A 526 11.26 5.72 -26.88
CA ASN A 526 10.64 6.04 -28.17
C ASN A 526 9.12 5.87 -28.13
N PHE A 527 8.41 6.86 -28.60
CA PHE A 527 6.98 6.79 -28.92
C PHE A 527 6.80 6.40 -30.40
N LYS A 528 5.66 5.77 -30.71
CA LYS A 528 5.26 5.48 -32.08
C LYS A 528 4.39 6.62 -32.62
N PHE A 529 4.80 7.23 -33.72
CA PHE A 529 4.05 8.32 -34.39
C PHE A 529 3.12 7.80 -35.47
#